data_446835da0b68f7a372d5bc94ac3b0e99
#
_entry.id   446835da0b68f7a372d5bc94ac3b0e99
#
_cell.length_a   1.000
_cell.length_b   1.000
_cell.length_c   1.000
_cell.angle_alpha   90.00
_cell.angle_beta   90.00
_cell.angle_gamma   90.00
#
_symmetry.space_group_name_H-M   'P 1'
#
loop_
_entity.id
_entity.type
_entity.pdbx_description
1 polymer ?
#
loop_
_entity_poly.entity_id
_entity_poly.type
_entity_poly.pdbx_seq_one_letter_code
_entity_poly.pdbx_strand_id
1 'polypeptide(L)'
;EALVRLFALISDIHEETAIVSRKKDVVKLFLERHLNKEMVVRYMEQFEVFLAQYNSEVIERGTIRARKHVALNSIKILAICEKINTELHQKQKIYVIVQLLDFISYGEEITETELDFVDTVASAFNIPDKEYGNIREFILSDVNSVRDKSKILIINSSKESVNPEIKHLLDSNLKGNISFLQISITLTYIMRYDGDEDLYLNGQIIYPDQTYIFDQGSTIRGAGIKTVYYS
;
A
#
# COMPACT_ATOMS: atom_id res chain seq x y z
N GLU A 1 -5.37 -5.46 13.31
CA GLU A 1 -4.92 -6.84 13.58
C GLU A 1 -4.68 -7.62 12.29
N ALA A 2 -5.67 -7.74 11.39
CA ALA A 2 -5.54 -8.51 10.15
C ALA A 2 -4.37 -8.04 9.27
N LEU A 3 -4.21 -6.73 9.07
CA LEU A 3 -3.08 -6.15 8.32
C LEU A 3 -1.73 -6.47 8.98
N VAL A 4 -1.65 -6.42 10.32
CA VAL A 4 -0.42 -6.76 11.06
C VAL A 4 -0.05 -8.24 10.88
N ARG A 5 -1.05 -9.13 10.80
CA ARG A 5 -0.82 -10.56 10.45
C ARG A 5 -0.27 -10.73 9.04
N LEU A 6 -0.81 -9.98 8.07
CA LEU A 6 -0.28 -10.02 6.70
C LEU A 6 1.15 -9.47 6.63
N PHE A 7 1.46 -8.39 7.37
CA PHE A 7 2.84 -7.90 7.49
C PHE A 7 3.79 -8.92 8.12
N ALA A 8 3.34 -9.65 9.15
CA ALA A 8 4.16 -10.70 9.75
C ALA A 8 4.43 -11.85 8.78
N LEU A 9 3.41 -12.28 8.02
CA LEU A 9 3.56 -13.32 7.01
C LEU A 9 4.50 -12.92 5.87
N ILE A 10 4.35 -11.72 5.32
CA ILE A 10 5.21 -11.25 4.22
C ILE A 10 6.66 -11.04 4.70
N SER A 11 6.85 -10.71 5.98
CA SER A 11 8.18 -10.59 6.59
C SER A 11 8.84 -11.93 6.85
N ASP A 12 8.06 -12.99 7.11
CA ASP A 12 8.54 -14.37 7.35
C ASP A 12 9.00 -15.09 6.07
N ILE A 13 8.66 -14.57 4.91
CA ILE A 13 9.07 -15.13 3.61
C ILE A 13 10.61 -15.13 3.46
N HIS A 14 11.31 -14.24 4.15
CA HIS A 14 12.76 -14.11 4.09
C HIS A 14 13.43 -14.90 5.21
N GLU A 15 14.27 -15.88 4.83
CA GLU A 15 15.03 -16.72 5.78
C GLU A 15 16.19 -15.97 6.46
N GLU A 16 16.60 -14.81 5.94
CA GLU A 16 17.74 -14.06 6.48
C GLU A 16 17.33 -13.13 7.63
N THR A 17 17.90 -13.36 8.81
CA THR A 17 17.66 -12.57 10.04
C THR A 17 17.89 -11.07 9.88
N ALA A 18 18.82 -10.66 9.02
CA ALA A 18 19.09 -9.25 8.73
C ALA A 18 17.93 -8.59 7.97
N ILE A 19 17.32 -9.29 7.03
CA ILE A 19 16.16 -8.82 6.26
C ILE A 19 14.93 -8.72 7.16
N VAL A 20 14.71 -9.71 8.02
CA VAL A 20 13.59 -9.69 9.00
C VAL A 20 13.71 -8.51 9.96
N SER A 21 14.93 -8.18 10.42
CA SER A 21 15.15 -7.01 11.28
C SER A 21 14.80 -5.70 10.56
N ARG A 22 15.24 -5.52 9.32
CA ARG A 22 14.89 -4.34 8.51
C ARG A 22 13.37 -4.23 8.28
N LYS A 23 12.71 -5.34 8.00
CA LYS A 23 11.25 -5.37 7.83
C LYS A 23 10.50 -5.01 9.10
N LYS A 24 11.00 -5.37 10.26
CA LYS A 24 10.48 -4.93 11.55
C LYS A 24 10.53 -3.40 11.69
N ASP A 25 11.65 -2.78 11.30
CA ASP A 25 11.78 -1.33 11.31
C ASP A 25 10.81 -0.66 10.33
N VAL A 26 10.60 -1.27 9.16
CA VAL A 26 9.62 -0.80 8.16
C VAL A 26 8.19 -0.89 8.71
N VAL A 27 7.80 -2.01 9.34
CA VAL A 27 6.49 -2.16 10.01
C VAL A 27 6.30 -1.08 11.07
N LYS A 28 7.32 -0.88 11.92
CA LYS A 28 7.29 0.14 12.96
C LYS A 28 7.09 1.54 12.38
N LEU A 29 7.90 1.91 11.39
CA LEU A 29 7.80 3.20 10.70
C LEU A 29 6.42 3.39 10.07
N PHE A 30 5.90 2.35 9.42
CA PHE A 30 4.56 2.33 8.86
C PHE A 30 3.49 2.60 9.93
N LEU A 31 3.55 1.89 11.06
CA LEU A 31 2.60 2.07 12.16
C LEU A 31 2.71 3.46 12.79
N GLU A 32 3.92 4.00 12.98
CA GLU A 32 4.17 5.33 13.53
C GLU A 32 3.56 6.46 12.69
N ARG A 33 3.47 6.26 11.39
CA ARG A 33 2.86 7.22 10.46
C ARG A 33 1.32 7.25 10.52
N HIS A 34 0.70 6.14 10.94
CA HIS A 34 -0.75 5.97 10.88
C HIS A 34 -1.44 5.93 12.26
N LEU A 35 -0.67 5.73 13.33
CA LEU A 35 -1.21 5.44 14.65
C LEU A 35 -0.51 6.26 15.74
N ASN A 36 -1.19 6.46 16.87
CA ASN A 36 -0.57 7.04 18.04
C ASN A 36 0.43 6.07 18.71
N LYS A 37 1.32 6.60 19.56
CA LYS A 37 2.41 5.84 20.18
C LYS A 37 1.95 4.60 20.94
N GLU A 38 0.83 4.67 21.66
CA GLU A 38 0.28 3.56 22.42
C GLU A 38 -0.16 2.41 21.52
N MET A 39 -0.85 2.73 20.43
CA MET A 39 -1.27 1.74 19.44
C MET A 39 -0.08 1.14 18.67
N VAL A 40 0.95 1.94 18.39
CA VAL A 40 2.19 1.43 17.76
C VAL A 40 2.81 0.34 18.61
N VAL A 41 3.01 0.58 19.92
CA VAL A 41 3.57 -0.42 20.84
C VAL A 41 2.73 -1.69 20.83
N ARG A 42 1.41 -1.57 20.99
CA ARG A 42 0.48 -2.71 20.99
C ARG A 42 0.54 -3.53 19.69
N TYR A 43 0.56 -2.88 18.54
CA TYR A 43 0.57 -3.58 17.26
C TYR A 43 1.95 -4.16 16.93
N MET A 44 3.04 -3.55 17.41
CA MET A 44 4.38 -4.13 17.30
C MET A 44 4.51 -5.41 18.15
N GLU A 45 3.97 -5.42 19.36
CA GLU A 45 3.91 -6.64 20.17
C GLU A 45 3.12 -7.75 19.46
N GLN A 46 1.97 -7.42 18.87
CA GLN A 46 1.20 -8.39 18.08
C GLN A 46 1.96 -8.89 16.86
N PHE A 47 2.67 -8.01 16.15
CA PHE A 47 3.52 -8.38 15.02
C PHE A 47 4.58 -9.41 15.45
N GLU A 48 5.27 -9.18 16.56
CA GLU A 48 6.29 -10.09 17.07
C GLU A 48 5.71 -11.46 17.47
N VAL A 49 4.54 -11.47 18.09
CA VAL A 49 3.83 -12.72 18.42
C VAL A 49 3.49 -13.50 17.16
N PHE A 50 2.95 -12.87 16.12
CA PHE A 50 2.63 -13.55 14.87
C PHE A 50 3.90 -14.04 14.15
N LEU A 51 4.95 -13.23 14.09
CA LEU A 51 6.22 -13.63 13.49
C LEU A 51 6.82 -14.85 14.22
N ALA A 52 6.82 -14.86 15.55
CA ALA A 52 7.29 -15.99 16.34
C ALA A 52 6.44 -17.25 16.12
N GLN A 53 5.12 -17.13 15.99
CA GLN A 53 4.23 -18.26 15.67
C GLN A 53 4.56 -18.87 14.31
N TYR A 54 4.81 -18.04 13.29
CA TYR A 54 5.13 -18.51 11.95
C TYR A 54 6.52 -19.20 11.91
N ASN A 55 7.51 -18.61 12.57
CA ASN A 55 8.86 -19.20 12.69
C ASN A 55 8.87 -20.53 13.43
N SER A 56 8.12 -20.68 14.53
CA SER A 56 8.07 -21.91 15.31
C SER A 56 7.48 -23.08 14.52
N GLU A 57 6.45 -22.84 13.71
CA GLU A 57 5.85 -23.87 12.86
C GLU A 57 6.83 -24.39 11.77
N VAL A 58 7.79 -23.57 11.34
CA VAL A 58 8.86 -23.97 10.40
C VAL A 58 9.88 -24.89 11.06
N ILE A 59 10.26 -24.58 12.30
CA ILE A 59 11.27 -25.36 13.05
C ILE A 59 10.74 -26.76 13.41
N GLU A 60 9.48 -26.89 13.85
CA GLU A 60 8.88 -28.18 14.23
C GLU A 60 8.74 -29.16 13.04
N ARG A 61 8.64 -28.67 11.82
CA ARG A 61 8.41 -29.50 10.62
C ARG A 61 9.66 -29.95 9.91
N GLY A 62 10.86 -29.64 10.42
CA GLY A 62 12.17 -30.10 9.96
C GLY A 62 12.34 -30.29 8.45
N THR A 63 13.21 -29.52 7.81
CA THR A 63 13.73 -29.72 6.44
C THR A 63 12.71 -30.07 5.35
N ILE A 64 11.68 -29.29 5.18
CA ILE A 64 10.79 -29.40 4.03
C ILE A 64 11.14 -28.30 3.04
N ARG A 65 11.76 -28.71 1.90
CA ARG A 65 12.20 -27.89 0.75
C ARG A 65 11.34 -26.66 0.47
N ALA A 66 11.96 -25.56 0.03
CA ALA A 66 11.40 -24.25 -0.31
C ALA A 66 10.02 -24.27 -1.02
N ARG A 67 9.75 -25.23 -1.90
CA ARG A 67 8.44 -25.39 -2.58
C ARG A 67 7.26 -25.70 -1.64
N LYS A 68 7.50 -26.36 -0.50
CA LYS A 68 6.44 -26.64 0.49
C LYS A 68 6.18 -25.44 1.38
N HIS A 69 7.17 -24.58 1.58
CA HIS A 69 7.06 -23.34 2.32
C HIS A 69 6.11 -22.36 1.61
N VAL A 70 6.29 -22.18 0.30
CA VAL A 70 5.39 -21.34 -0.54
C VAL A 70 3.95 -21.82 -0.50
N ALA A 71 3.72 -23.14 -0.62
CA ALA A 71 2.36 -23.70 -0.57
C ALA A 71 1.68 -23.55 0.80
N LEU A 72 2.44 -23.71 1.90
CA LEU A 72 1.92 -23.53 3.25
C LEU A 72 1.60 -22.07 3.55
N ASN A 73 2.44 -21.15 3.08
CA ASN A 73 2.18 -19.71 3.22
C ASN A 73 0.93 -19.31 2.44
N SER A 74 0.72 -19.84 1.24
CA SER A 74 -0.51 -19.59 0.47
C SER A 74 -1.77 -20.03 1.22
N ILE A 75 -1.75 -21.18 1.90
CA ILE A 75 -2.89 -21.64 2.72
C ILE A 75 -3.14 -20.70 3.92
N LYS A 76 -2.09 -20.25 4.58
CA LYS A 76 -2.20 -19.29 5.70
C LYS A 76 -2.74 -17.94 5.23
N ILE A 77 -2.24 -17.45 4.08
CA ILE A 77 -2.73 -16.21 3.46
C ILE A 77 -4.23 -16.33 3.19
N LEU A 78 -4.67 -17.40 2.53
CA LEU A 78 -6.07 -17.61 2.20
C LEU A 78 -6.97 -17.68 3.45
N ALA A 79 -6.54 -18.36 4.51
CA ALA A 79 -7.29 -18.44 5.77
C ALA A 79 -7.43 -17.06 6.47
N ILE A 80 -6.39 -16.23 6.42
CA ILE A 80 -6.46 -14.85 6.93
C ILE A 80 -7.36 -13.99 6.04
N CYS A 81 -7.24 -14.12 4.73
CA CYS A 81 -8.07 -13.39 3.78
C CYS A 81 -9.55 -13.77 3.88
N GLU A 82 -9.87 -15.04 4.13
CA GLU A 82 -11.24 -15.49 4.37
C GLU A 82 -11.85 -14.76 5.57
N LYS A 83 -11.12 -14.68 6.69
CA LYS A 83 -11.55 -13.92 7.85
C LYS A 83 -11.74 -12.43 7.54
N ILE A 84 -10.79 -11.82 6.84
CA ILE A 84 -10.87 -10.42 6.41
C ILE A 84 -12.11 -10.21 5.52
N ASN A 85 -12.40 -11.15 4.63
CA ASN A 85 -13.54 -11.07 3.70
C ASN A 85 -14.89 -11.02 4.42
N THR A 86 -15.00 -11.62 5.60
CA THR A 86 -16.22 -11.56 6.41
C THR A 86 -16.36 -10.26 7.20
N GLU A 87 -15.26 -9.57 7.50
CA GLU A 87 -15.21 -8.41 8.40
C GLU A 87 -15.12 -7.08 7.64
N LEU A 88 -14.47 -7.05 6.46
CA LEU A 88 -14.16 -5.82 5.74
C LEU A 88 -14.98 -5.65 4.45
N HIS A 89 -15.43 -4.42 4.23
CA HIS A 89 -16.02 -4.01 2.95
C HIS A 89 -14.94 -3.82 1.87
N GLN A 90 -15.36 -3.84 0.60
CA GLN A 90 -14.44 -3.79 -0.55
C GLN A 90 -13.47 -2.60 -0.50
N LYS A 91 -13.94 -1.43 -0.06
CA LYS A 91 -13.10 -0.24 0.11
C LYS A 91 -11.97 -0.43 1.12
N GLN A 92 -12.25 -1.10 2.23
CA GLN A 92 -11.25 -1.40 3.25
C GLN A 92 -10.24 -2.46 2.76
N LYS A 93 -10.68 -3.39 1.90
CA LYS A 93 -9.79 -4.37 1.24
C LYS A 93 -8.84 -3.68 0.26
N ILE A 94 -9.32 -2.71 -0.53
CA ILE A 94 -8.46 -1.86 -1.35
C ILE A 94 -7.41 -1.15 -0.49
N TYR A 95 -7.82 -0.58 0.65
CA TYR A 95 -6.87 0.03 1.58
C TYR A 95 -5.79 -0.96 2.04
N VAL A 96 -6.16 -2.20 2.38
CA VAL A 96 -5.18 -3.24 2.76
C VAL A 96 -4.20 -3.51 1.64
N ILE A 97 -4.66 -3.63 0.38
CA ILE A 97 -3.77 -3.84 -0.77
C ILE A 97 -2.82 -2.67 -0.97
N VAL A 98 -3.32 -1.43 -0.90
CA VAL A 98 -2.48 -0.22 -1.01
C VAL A 98 -1.38 -0.26 0.06
N GLN A 99 -1.74 -0.58 1.31
CA GLN A 99 -0.79 -0.64 2.42
C GLN A 99 0.24 -1.77 2.27
N LEU A 100 -0.14 -2.92 1.71
CA LEU A 100 0.80 -4.01 1.42
C LEU A 100 1.77 -3.63 0.30
N LEU A 101 1.30 -2.99 -0.76
CA LEU A 101 2.14 -2.51 -1.86
C LEU A 101 3.10 -1.40 -1.38
N ASP A 102 2.60 -0.43 -0.61
CA ASP A 102 3.46 0.59 0.01
C ASP A 102 4.52 -0.09 0.92
N PHE A 103 4.12 -1.07 1.72
CA PHE A 103 5.03 -1.78 2.61
C PHE A 103 6.19 -2.46 1.86
N ILE A 104 5.91 -3.17 0.76
CA ILE A 104 6.98 -3.82 -0.03
C ILE A 104 7.83 -2.80 -0.78
N SER A 105 7.29 -1.62 -1.11
CA SER A 105 8.05 -0.56 -1.79
C SER A 105 9.11 0.12 -0.90
N TYR A 106 9.01 0.02 0.42
CA TYR A 106 10.04 0.51 1.35
C TYR A 106 11.29 -0.37 1.42
N GLY A 107 11.30 -1.55 0.80
CA GLY A 107 12.48 -2.40 0.68
C GLY A 107 13.49 -1.84 -0.33
N GLU A 108 14.75 -2.29 -0.25
CA GLU A 108 15.78 -1.94 -1.24
C GLU A 108 15.46 -2.55 -2.62
N GLU A 109 14.91 -3.77 -2.63
CA GLU A 109 14.45 -4.48 -3.82
C GLU A 109 13.14 -5.21 -3.51
N ILE A 110 12.19 -5.10 -4.40
CA ILE A 110 10.92 -5.84 -4.32
C ILE A 110 11.15 -7.22 -4.91
N THR A 111 10.96 -8.26 -4.12
CA THR A 111 11.14 -9.63 -4.57
C THR A 111 9.91 -10.17 -5.29
N GLU A 112 10.11 -11.15 -6.18
CA GLU A 112 9.03 -11.85 -6.88
C GLU A 112 8.07 -12.52 -5.87
N THR A 113 8.60 -13.08 -4.79
CA THR A 113 7.81 -13.73 -3.74
C THR A 113 6.90 -12.75 -2.98
N GLU A 114 7.35 -11.50 -2.77
CA GLU A 114 6.52 -10.44 -2.17
C GLU A 114 5.39 -10.02 -3.10
N LEU A 115 5.68 -9.92 -4.38
CA LEU A 115 4.66 -9.63 -5.39
C LEU A 115 3.62 -10.75 -5.46
N ASP A 116 4.04 -12.01 -5.53
CA ASP A 116 3.16 -13.18 -5.52
C ASP A 116 2.27 -13.24 -4.27
N PHE A 117 2.81 -12.81 -3.12
CA PHE A 117 2.05 -12.70 -1.89
C PHE A 117 0.90 -11.68 -2.04
N VAL A 118 1.21 -10.46 -2.50
CA VAL A 118 0.19 -9.41 -2.66
C VAL A 118 -0.80 -9.76 -3.75
N ASP A 119 -0.36 -10.38 -4.86
CA ASP A 119 -1.21 -10.91 -5.93
C ASP A 119 -2.21 -11.94 -5.38
N THR A 120 -1.76 -12.85 -4.50
CA THR A 120 -2.61 -13.84 -3.82
C THR A 120 -3.66 -13.16 -2.93
N VAL A 121 -3.25 -12.14 -2.15
CA VAL A 121 -4.19 -11.39 -1.30
C VAL A 121 -5.21 -10.62 -2.14
N ALA A 122 -4.79 -9.98 -3.23
CA ALA A 122 -5.69 -9.24 -4.12
C ALA A 122 -6.74 -10.16 -4.77
N SER A 123 -6.31 -11.34 -5.23
CA SER A 123 -7.20 -12.38 -5.76
C SER A 123 -8.20 -12.87 -4.71
N ALA A 124 -7.73 -13.14 -3.48
CA ALA A 124 -8.58 -13.57 -2.37
C ALA A 124 -9.61 -12.50 -1.95
N PHE A 125 -9.31 -11.22 -2.16
CA PHE A 125 -10.23 -10.10 -1.92
C PHE A 125 -11.19 -9.84 -3.08
N ASN A 126 -11.13 -10.65 -4.14
CA ASN A 126 -11.92 -10.49 -5.37
C ASN A 126 -11.74 -9.10 -6.00
N ILE A 127 -10.52 -8.57 -6.00
CA ILE A 127 -10.19 -7.34 -6.72
C ILE A 127 -9.96 -7.73 -8.19
N PRO A 128 -10.67 -7.11 -9.16
CA PRO A 128 -10.48 -7.43 -10.57
C PRO A 128 -9.03 -7.20 -11.00
N ASP A 129 -8.47 -8.10 -11.81
CA ASP A 129 -7.06 -8.07 -12.24
C ASP A 129 -6.65 -6.73 -12.88
N LYS A 130 -7.55 -6.15 -13.68
CA LYS A 130 -7.32 -4.84 -14.30
C LYS A 130 -7.18 -3.72 -13.25
N GLU A 131 -8.04 -3.73 -12.24
CA GLU A 131 -8.03 -2.72 -11.17
C GLU A 131 -6.77 -2.89 -10.31
N TYR A 132 -6.47 -4.13 -9.92
CA TYR A 132 -5.27 -4.45 -9.16
C TYR A 132 -3.99 -4.09 -9.93
N GLY A 133 -3.92 -4.41 -11.23
CA GLY A 133 -2.79 -4.05 -12.08
C GLY A 133 -2.55 -2.54 -12.13
N ASN A 134 -3.60 -1.74 -12.26
CA ASN A 134 -3.49 -0.27 -12.21
C ASN A 134 -2.99 0.23 -10.85
N ILE A 135 -3.51 -0.33 -9.74
CA ILE A 135 -3.06 0.03 -8.38
C ILE A 135 -1.58 -0.30 -8.19
N ARG A 136 -1.18 -1.52 -8.56
CA ARG A 136 0.20 -1.98 -8.45
C ARG A 136 1.16 -1.12 -9.27
N GLU A 137 0.83 -0.84 -10.53
CA GLU A 137 1.64 0.01 -11.40
C GLU A 137 1.72 1.45 -10.88
N PHE A 138 0.62 2.00 -10.35
CA PHE A 138 0.60 3.34 -9.78
C PHE A 138 1.49 3.48 -8.53
N ILE A 139 1.55 2.46 -7.68
CA ILE A 139 2.32 2.49 -6.43
C ILE A 139 3.79 2.14 -6.67
N LEU A 140 4.06 1.09 -7.44
CA LEU A 140 5.40 0.53 -7.57
C LEU A 140 6.20 1.07 -8.76
N SER A 141 5.58 1.86 -9.63
CA SER A 141 6.19 2.35 -10.86
C SER A 141 5.92 3.83 -11.08
N ASP A 142 6.41 4.38 -12.19
CA ASP A 142 6.04 5.72 -12.63
C ASP A 142 4.55 5.77 -13.03
N VAL A 143 3.90 6.90 -12.77
CA VAL A 143 2.47 7.12 -13.10
C VAL A 143 2.20 6.89 -14.59
N ASN A 144 3.18 7.17 -15.47
CA ASN A 144 3.09 6.90 -16.89
C ASN A 144 3.13 5.40 -17.23
N SER A 145 3.48 4.52 -16.31
CA SER A 145 3.46 3.06 -16.52
C SER A 145 2.06 2.45 -16.37
N VAL A 146 1.15 3.13 -15.67
CA VAL A 146 -0.23 2.66 -15.47
C VAL A 146 -0.91 2.44 -16.82
N ARG A 147 -1.50 1.26 -17.03
CA ARG A 147 -2.08 0.88 -18.33
C ARG A 147 -3.29 1.70 -18.71
N ASP A 148 -4.19 1.94 -17.75
CA ASP A 148 -5.42 2.72 -17.99
C ASP A 148 -5.21 4.19 -17.67
N LYS A 149 -4.63 4.94 -18.60
CA LYS A 149 -4.35 6.38 -18.45
C LYS A 149 -5.61 7.22 -18.18
N SER A 150 -6.76 6.77 -18.64
CA SER A 150 -8.03 7.50 -18.45
C SER A 150 -8.45 7.59 -16.98
N LYS A 151 -7.88 6.76 -16.10
CA LYS A 151 -8.09 6.74 -14.65
C LYS A 151 -7.15 7.69 -13.90
N ILE A 152 -6.15 8.25 -14.57
CA ILE A 152 -5.14 9.10 -13.97
C ILE A 152 -5.56 10.56 -14.07
N LEU A 153 -5.33 11.29 -12.97
CA LEU A 153 -5.39 12.74 -12.91
C LEU A 153 -4.07 13.24 -12.29
N ILE A 154 -3.44 14.22 -12.94
CA ILE A 154 -2.25 14.89 -12.41
C ILE A 154 -2.58 16.37 -12.19
N ILE A 155 -2.18 16.91 -11.04
CA ILE A 155 -2.22 18.34 -10.73
C ILE A 155 -0.77 18.79 -10.55
N ASN A 156 -0.34 19.78 -11.32
CA ASN A 156 0.98 20.42 -11.19
C ASN A 156 0.99 21.82 -11.80
N SER A 157 2.16 22.47 -11.78
CA SER A 157 2.36 23.81 -12.34
C SER A 157 2.77 23.83 -13.83
N SER A 158 2.89 22.68 -14.49
CA SER A 158 3.18 22.61 -15.91
C SER A 158 1.98 23.09 -16.74
N LYS A 159 2.24 23.90 -17.77
CA LYS A 159 1.22 24.34 -18.72
C LYS A 159 0.86 23.27 -19.75
N GLU A 160 1.71 22.28 -19.91
CA GLU A 160 1.56 21.23 -20.90
C GLU A 160 1.35 19.88 -20.21
N SER A 161 0.36 19.14 -20.68
CA SER A 161 0.21 17.73 -20.29
C SER A 161 1.26 16.91 -21.02
N VAL A 162 2.03 16.13 -20.28
CA VAL A 162 3.04 15.22 -20.84
C VAL A 162 2.38 14.08 -21.64
N ASN A 163 1.16 13.72 -21.29
CA ASN A 163 0.42 12.65 -21.95
C ASN A 163 -1.04 13.08 -22.15
N PRO A 164 -1.55 13.15 -23.39
CA PRO A 164 -2.92 13.61 -23.70
C PRO A 164 -4.02 12.68 -23.18
N GLU A 165 -3.69 11.42 -22.86
CA GLU A 165 -4.64 10.45 -22.29
C GLU A 165 -4.83 10.63 -20.78
N ILE A 166 -3.92 11.35 -20.10
CA ILE A 166 -3.97 11.63 -18.67
C ILE A 166 -4.70 12.95 -18.45
N LYS A 167 -5.68 12.95 -17.55
CA LYS A 167 -6.32 14.19 -17.13
C LYS A 167 -5.33 15.07 -16.38
N HIS A 168 -5.29 16.34 -16.76
CA HIS A 168 -4.35 17.29 -16.18
C HIS A 168 -5.08 18.54 -15.69
N LEU A 169 -4.74 18.99 -14.49
CA LEU A 169 -5.19 20.26 -13.91
C LEU A 169 -3.99 21.14 -13.57
N LEU A 170 -4.03 22.38 -14.04
CA LEU A 170 -2.99 23.35 -13.76
C LEU A 170 -3.21 24.02 -12.40
N ASP A 171 -2.24 23.92 -11.51
CA ASP A 171 -2.08 24.81 -10.36
C ASP A 171 -0.67 25.42 -10.39
N SER A 172 -0.59 26.69 -10.81
CA SER A 172 0.69 27.39 -11.02
C SER A 172 1.51 27.58 -9.74
N ASN A 173 0.89 27.40 -8.58
CA ASN A 173 1.55 27.58 -7.28
C ASN A 173 2.04 26.27 -6.67
N LEU A 174 1.60 25.12 -7.21
CA LEU A 174 2.02 23.83 -6.71
C LEU A 174 3.46 23.53 -7.11
N LYS A 175 4.32 23.25 -6.13
CA LYS A 175 5.67 22.73 -6.36
C LYS A 175 5.65 21.21 -6.25
N GLY A 176 5.88 20.57 -7.40
CA GLY A 176 5.76 19.12 -7.53
C GLY A 176 4.47 18.68 -8.21
N ASN A 177 4.12 17.41 -8.01
CA ASN A 177 2.98 16.78 -8.66
C ASN A 177 2.08 16.09 -7.64
N ILE A 178 0.78 16.30 -7.73
CA ILE A 178 -0.21 15.44 -7.06
C ILE A 178 -0.80 14.53 -8.14
N SER A 179 -0.60 13.24 -7.98
CA SER A 179 -1.10 12.23 -8.89
C SER A 179 -2.22 11.43 -8.24
N PHE A 180 -3.29 11.16 -8.99
CA PHE A 180 -4.44 10.39 -8.54
C PHE A 180 -4.70 9.24 -9.49
N LEU A 181 -5.05 8.07 -8.95
CA LEU A 181 -5.62 6.94 -9.68
C LEU A 181 -7.04 6.69 -9.19
N GLN A 182 -8.00 6.70 -10.10
CA GLN A 182 -9.39 6.33 -9.79
C GLN A 182 -9.54 4.83 -9.64
N ILE A 183 -10.10 4.39 -8.50
CA ILE A 183 -10.49 3.01 -8.22
C ILE A 183 -11.98 2.86 -8.53
N SER A 184 -12.29 2.23 -9.65
CA SER A 184 -13.66 2.22 -10.19
C SER A 184 -14.63 1.44 -9.34
N ILE A 185 -14.20 0.31 -8.76
CA ILE A 185 -15.06 -0.59 -7.96
C ILE A 185 -15.52 0.03 -6.62
N THR A 186 -14.82 1.05 -6.12
CA THR A 186 -15.13 1.71 -4.84
C THR A 186 -15.45 3.19 -5.00
N LEU A 187 -15.32 3.73 -6.21
CA LEU A 187 -15.47 5.16 -6.51
C LEU A 187 -14.60 6.05 -5.61
N THR A 188 -13.40 5.57 -5.30
CA THR A 188 -12.39 6.29 -4.52
C THR A 188 -11.19 6.58 -5.40
N TYR A 189 -10.28 7.40 -4.91
CA TYR A 189 -8.98 7.61 -5.52
C TYR A 189 -7.88 7.18 -4.54
N ILE A 190 -6.79 6.68 -5.08
CA ILE A 190 -5.50 6.72 -4.37
C ILE A 190 -4.70 7.89 -4.92
N MET A 191 -3.90 8.50 -4.07
CA MET A 191 -3.08 9.66 -4.44
C MET A 191 -1.66 9.55 -3.91
N ARG A 192 -0.73 10.16 -4.64
CA ARG A 192 0.65 10.38 -4.25
C ARG A 192 1.01 11.84 -4.49
N TYR A 193 1.90 12.35 -3.65
CA TYR A 193 2.49 13.66 -3.83
C TYR A 193 4.00 13.51 -4.01
N ASP A 194 4.52 14.18 -5.02
CA ASP A 194 5.95 14.27 -5.31
C ASP A 194 6.33 15.76 -5.34
N GLY A 195 6.81 16.27 -4.21
CA GLY A 195 7.19 17.65 -4.06
C GLY A 195 7.68 17.97 -2.64
N ASP A 196 8.22 19.17 -2.48
CA ASP A 196 8.90 19.58 -1.24
C ASP A 196 8.06 20.50 -0.34
N GLU A 197 6.81 20.81 -0.72
CA GLU A 197 5.95 21.69 0.08
C GLU A 197 5.06 20.89 1.03
N ASP A 198 4.79 21.50 2.20
CA ASP A 198 3.86 20.93 3.17
C ASP A 198 2.42 20.97 2.62
N LEU A 199 1.92 19.82 2.24
CA LEU A 199 0.52 19.60 1.90
C LEU A 199 -0.18 18.79 2.99
N TYR A 200 -1.48 19.00 3.13
CA TYR A 200 -2.29 18.39 4.17
C TYR A 200 -3.52 17.73 3.56
N LEU A 201 -3.67 16.43 3.77
CA LEU A 201 -4.89 15.68 3.48
C LEU A 201 -5.77 15.63 4.74
N ASN A 202 -6.95 16.24 4.69
CA ASN A 202 -7.87 16.29 5.84
C ASN A 202 -7.22 16.80 7.14
N GLY A 203 -6.23 17.71 7.01
CA GLY A 203 -5.48 18.30 8.13
C GLY A 203 -4.29 17.48 8.60
N GLN A 204 -4.00 16.32 8.00
CA GLN A 204 -2.79 15.53 8.24
C GLN A 204 -1.76 15.80 7.16
N ILE A 205 -0.48 15.94 7.54
CA ILE A 205 0.60 16.17 6.59
C ILE A 205 0.73 15.00 5.61
N ILE A 206 0.94 15.34 4.34
CA ILE A 206 1.22 14.37 3.27
C ILE A 206 2.74 14.22 3.18
N TYR A 207 3.23 13.00 3.30
CA TYR A 207 4.64 12.69 3.08
C TYR A 207 4.86 12.28 1.63
N PRO A 208 5.95 12.71 0.97
CA PRO A 208 6.39 12.14 -0.29
C PRO A 208 6.57 10.63 -0.15
N ASP A 209 6.50 9.91 -1.25
CA ASP A 209 6.67 8.44 -1.30
C ASP A 209 5.64 7.61 -0.54
N GLN A 210 4.51 8.20 -0.17
CA GLN A 210 3.38 7.49 0.41
C GLN A 210 2.15 7.57 -0.47
N THR A 211 1.34 6.50 -0.40
CA THR A 211 0.04 6.43 -1.06
C THR A 211 -1.07 6.66 -0.05
N TYR A 212 -1.97 7.55 -0.39
CA TYR A 212 -3.12 7.95 0.44
C TYR A 212 -4.42 7.61 -0.25
N ILE A 213 -5.46 7.30 0.54
CA ILE A 213 -6.83 7.22 0.04
C ILE A 213 -7.42 8.63 0.00
N PHE A 214 -7.92 9.02 -1.16
CA PHE A 214 -8.65 10.27 -1.39
C PHE A 214 -10.10 9.94 -1.72
N ASP A 215 -10.95 10.14 -0.74
CA ASP A 215 -12.33 9.69 -0.76
C ASP A 215 -13.30 10.86 -0.74
N GLN A 216 -14.58 10.58 -0.90
CA GLN A 216 -15.64 11.60 -0.84
C GLN A 216 -15.54 12.40 0.45
N GLY A 217 -15.55 13.73 0.32
CA GLY A 217 -15.34 14.67 1.42
C GLY A 217 -13.87 14.95 1.76
N SER A 218 -12.91 14.24 1.15
CA SER A 218 -11.49 14.54 1.34
C SER A 218 -11.10 15.88 0.76
N THR A 219 -10.16 16.54 1.43
CA THR A 219 -9.59 17.83 1.01
C THR A 219 -8.08 17.82 1.11
N ILE A 220 -7.41 18.38 0.08
CA ILE A 220 -5.96 18.67 0.11
C ILE A 220 -5.78 20.18 0.18
N ARG A 221 -4.96 20.63 1.11
CA ARG A 221 -4.64 22.04 1.35
C ARG A 221 -3.14 22.24 1.47
N GLY A 222 -2.65 23.42 1.07
CA GLY A 222 -1.29 23.87 1.23
C GLY A 222 -1.22 25.40 1.18
N ALA A 223 -0.10 25.99 1.56
CA ALA A 223 0.08 27.45 1.76
C ALA A 223 -0.02 28.24 0.45
N GLY A 224 -0.24 27.80 -0.67
CA GLY A 224 -0.31 28.59 -1.91
C GLY A 224 -1.15 27.95 -3.00
N ILE A 225 -1.55 26.71 -2.79
CA ILE A 225 -2.30 25.93 -3.77
C ILE A 225 -3.80 26.17 -3.66
N LYS A 226 -4.51 25.95 -4.74
CA LYS A 226 -5.96 25.84 -4.70
C LYS A 226 -6.35 24.59 -3.94
N THR A 227 -7.31 24.72 -3.01
CA THR A 227 -7.82 23.55 -2.28
C THR A 227 -8.41 22.54 -3.26
N VAL A 228 -7.94 21.29 -3.18
CA VAL A 228 -8.47 20.18 -3.97
C VAL A 228 -9.54 19.48 -3.16
N TYR A 229 -10.72 19.29 -3.74
CA TYR A 229 -11.87 18.63 -3.10
C TYR A 229 -12.27 17.39 -3.90
N TYR A 230 -12.70 16.36 -3.16
CA TYR A 230 -13.51 15.30 -3.74
C TYR A 230 -14.93 15.38 -3.20
N SER A 231 -15.85 15.79 -4.07
CA SER A 231 -17.28 15.94 -3.77
C SER A 231 -18.12 14.88 -4.45
#